data_ae7f4bf87847f916fb0379fc2f736bd9
#
_entry.id   ae7f4bf87847f916fb0379fc2f736bd9
#
_cell.length_a   1.000
_cell.length_b   1.000
_cell.length_c   1.000
_cell.angle_alpha   90.00
_cell.angle_beta   90.00
_cell.angle_gamma   90.00
#
_symmetry.space_group_name_H-M   'P 1'
#
loop_
_entity.id
_entity.type
_entity.pdbx_description
1 polymer ?
#
loop_
_entity_poly.entity_id
_entity_poly.type
_entity_poly.pdbx_seq_one_letter_code
_entity_poly.pdbx_strand_id
1 'polypeptide(L)'
;VAVIAALSTGVGKSYVIFMLGLCVLLAVNYPDQKIQDKLVKKHAPAALIISATLFAAGAMVGIFDGTGMLEAMANAIMAVIPAAMGKYIHIIFGILALPFGLCVGTDAYFYGIMPLVMQVGETYGVASLNTALTMLIGKNLALMVSPLVPATYLAIGLTGTELKDHMKFS
;
A
#
# COMPACT_ATOMS: atom_id res chain seq x y z
N VAL A 1 1.14 -23.39 -0.76
CA VAL A 1 2.15 -23.61 0.30
C VAL A 1 3.56 -23.38 -0.24
N ALA A 2 3.99 -24.04 -1.34
CA ALA A 2 5.35 -23.91 -1.89
C ALA A 2 5.76 -22.44 -2.20
N VAL A 3 4.86 -21.64 -2.80
CA VAL A 3 5.10 -20.21 -3.10
C VAL A 3 5.32 -19.41 -1.81
N ILE A 4 4.51 -19.65 -0.77
CA ILE A 4 4.64 -18.96 0.52
C ILE A 4 5.96 -19.35 1.19
N ALA A 5 6.34 -20.63 1.16
CA ALA A 5 7.61 -21.09 1.68
C ALA A 5 8.81 -20.46 0.93
N ALA A 6 8.75 -20.39 -0.40
CA ALA A 6 9.78 -19.75 -1.21
C ALA A 6 9.90 -18.24 -0.92
N LEU A 7 8.79 -17.54 -0.66
CA LEU A 7 8.80 -16.14 -0.27
C LEU A 7 9.43 -15.92 1.12
N SER A 8 9.14 -16.82 2.08
CA SER A 8 9.68 -16.72 3.44
C SER A 8 11.18 -17.04 3.52
N THR A 9 11.71 -17.85 2.63
CA THR A 9 13.15 -18.19 2.57
C THR A 9 14.01 -17.12 1.87
N GLY A 10 13.39 -16.14 1.21
CA GLY A 10 14.12 -15.06 0.52
C GLY A 10 14.97 -15.51 -0.67
N VAL A 11 14.73 -16.71 -1.21
CA VAL A 11 15.52 -17.33 -2.29
C VAL A 11 15.47 -16.54 -3.62
N GLY A 12 14.50 -15.65 -3.78
CA GLY A 12 14.36 -14.86 -5.01
C GLY A 12 13.46 -13.64 -4.86
N LYS A 13 13.43 -12.80 -5.89
CA LYS A 13 12.53 -11.64 -5.92
C LYS A 13 11.08 -12.10 -5.99
N SER A 14 10.21 -11.49 -5.20
CA SER A 14 8.80 -11.90 -5.02
C SER A 14 8.06 -12.09 -6.34
N TYR A 15 8.27 -11.19 -7.32
CA TYR A 15 7.60 -11.28 -8.62
C TYR A 15 8.00 -12.51 -9.42
N VAL A 16 9.26 -12.97 -9.30
CA VAL A 16 9.74 -14.19 -9.98
C VAL A 16 9.07 -15.42 -9.37
N ILE A 17 9.00 -15.47 -8.04
CA ILE A 17 8.38 -16.58 -7.31
C ILE A 17 6.88 -16.67 -7.67
N PHE A 18 6.17 -15.54 -7.70
CA PHE A 18 4.77 -15.52 -8.12
C PHE A 18 4.58 -15.94 -9.56
N MET A 19 5.44 -15.47 -10.47
CA MET A 19 5.35 -15.83 -11.90
C MET A 19 5.57 -17.33 -12.12
N LEU A 20 6.60 -17.91 -11.49
CA LEU A 20 6.86 -19.35 -11.56
C LEU A 20 5.73 -20.15 -10.91
N GLY A 21 5.24 -19.69 -9.76
CA GLY A 21 4.11 -20.32 -9.07
C GLY A 21 2.85 -20.33 -9.93
N LEU A 22 2.57 -19.23 -10.63
CA LEU A 22 1.44 -19.13 -11.58
C LEU A 22 1.61 -20.07 -12.77
N CYS A 23 2.79 -20.14 -13.36
CA CYS A 23 3.08 -21.04 -14.47
C CYS A 23 2.85 -22.51 -14.07
N VAL A 24 3.38 -22.92 -12.92
CA VAL A 24 3.19 -24.28 -12.40
C VAL A 24 1.71 -24.57 -12.10
N LEU A 25 1.01 -23.61 -11.47
CA LEU A 25 -0.41 -23.75 -11.14
C LEU A 25 -1.27 -23.89 -12.39
N LEU A 26 -1.02 -23.09 -13.43
CA LEU A 26 -1.74 -23.19 -14.69
C LEU A 26 -1.46 -24.53 -15.41
N ALA A 27 -0.19 -24.96 -15.45
CA ALA A 27 0.18 -26.21 -16.10
C ALA A 27 -0.42 -27.44 -15.41
N VAL A 28 -0.47 -27.45 -14.07
CA VAL A 28 -0.96 -28.61 -13.30
C VAL A 28 -2.49 -28.65 -13.22
N ASN A 29 -3.15 -27.51 -12.97
CA ASN A 29 -4.60 -27.49 -12.75
C ASN A 29 -5.41 -27.26 -14.02
N TYR A 30 -4.82 -26.64 -15.05
CA TYR A 30 -5.51 -26.25 -16.27
C TYR A 30 -4.65 -26.63 -17.49
N PRO A 31 -4.52 -27.92 -17.85
CA PRO A 31 -3.69 -28.37 -18.96
C PRO A 31 -4.21 -27.92 -20.33
N ASP A 32 -5.49 -27.57 -20.45
CA ASP A 32 -6.08 -27.07 -21.68
C ASP A 32 -5.76 -25.59 -21.90
N GLN A 33 -5.04 -25.26 -22.97
CA GLN A 33 -4.69 -23.89 -23.35
C GLN A 33 -5.90 -22.96 -23.51
N LYS A 34 -7.04 -23.46 -24.00
CA LYS A 34 -8.26 -22.65 -24.14
C LYS A 34 -8.81 -22.20 -22.79
N ILE A 35 -8.70 -23.06 -21.77
CA ILE A 35 -9.11 -22.72 -20.42
C ILE A 35 -8.14 -21.71 -19.81
N GLN A 36 -6.84 -21.89 -20.00
CA GLN A 36 -5.83 -20.92 -19.54
C GLN A 36 -6.06 -19.54 -20.16
N ASP A 37 -6.26 -19.47 -21.49
CA ASP A 37 -6.53 -18.22 -22.22
C ASP A 37 -7.80 -17.52 -21.70
N LYS A 38 -8.86 -18.29 -21.43
CA LYS A 38 -10.09 -17.76 -20.84
C LYS A 38 -9.88 -17.19 -19.43
N LEU A 39 -9.08 -17.85 -18.59
CA LEU A 39 -8.74 -17.38 -17.26
C LEU A 39 -7.91 -16.11 -17.32
N VAL A 40 -6.88 -16.07 -18.16
CA VAL A 40 -6.05 -14.88 -18.34
C VAL A 40 -6.90 -13.70 -18.82
N LYS A 41 -7.73 -13.89 -19.84
CA LYS A 41 -8.62 -12.83 -20.36
C LYS A 41 -9.62 -12.35 -19.32
N LYS A 42 -10.11 -13.23 -18.46
CA LYS A 42 -11.03 -12.87 -17.37
C LYS A 42 -10.38 -11.94 -16.34
N HIS A 43 -9.11 -12.16 -16.01
CA HIS A 43 -8.40 -11.41 -14.97
C HIS A 43 -7.50 -10.28 -15.49
N ALA A 44 -7.22 -10.26 -16.79
CA ALA A 44 -6.39 -9.23 -17.43
C ALA A 44 -6.88 -7.79 -17.19
N PRO A 45 -8.19 -7.46 -17.24
CA PRO A 45 -8.63 -6.09 -16.97
C PRO A 45 -8.25 -5.59 -15.58
N ALA A 46 -8.38 -6.42 -14.54
CA ALA A 46 -7.99 -6.05 -13.18
C ALA A 46 -6.48 -5.81 -13.06
N ALA A 47 -5.67 -6.68 -13.66
CA ALA A 47 -4.22 -6.52 -13.69
C ALA A 47 -3.80 -5.24 -14.44
N LEU A 48 -4.48 -4.94 -15.56
CA LEU A 48 -4.20 -3.74 -16.35
C LEU A 48 -4.52 -2.45 -15.58
N ILE A 49 -5.66 -2.42 -14.88
CA ILE A 49 -6.06 -1.26 -14.05
C ILE A 49 -5.02 -1.02 -12.94
N ILE A 50 -4.61 -2.07 -12.22
CA ILE A 50 -3.61 -1.97 -11.16
C ILE A 50 -2.28 -1.46 -11.73
N SER A 51 -1.83 -2.03 -12.86
CA SER A 51 -0.58 -1.61 -13.50
C SER A 51 -0.65 -0.15 -13.96
N ALA A 52 -1.74 0.27 -14.59
CA ALA A 52 -1.93 1.65 -15.03
C ALA A 52 -1.93 2.63 -13.85
N THR A 53 -2.56 2.27 -12.72
CA THR A 53 -2.56 3.07 -11.49
C THR A 53 -1.15 3.22 -10.94
N LEU A 54 -0.37 2.14 -10.90
CA LEU A 54 1.03 2.18 -10.43
C LEU A 54 1.91 3.06 -11.33
N PHE A 55 1.76 2.99 -12.65
CA PHE A 55 2.49 3.86 -13.58
C PHE A 55 2.09 5.33 -13.42
N ALA A 56 0.81 5.61 -13.31
CA ALA A 56 0.33 6.98 -13.09
C ALA A 56 0.83 7.56 -11.77
N ALA A 57 0.79 6.78 -10.70
CA ALA A 57 1.31 7.16 -9.39
C ALA A 57 2.82 7.39 -9.42
N GLY A 58 3.58 6.51 -10.06
CA GLY A 58 5.03 6.69 -10.23
C GLY A 58 5.38 7.94 -11.03
N ALA A 59 4.64 8.23 -12.10
CA ALA A 59 4.82 9.45 -12.88
C ALA A 59 4.50 10.70 -12.03
N MET A 60 3.43 10.67 -11.23
CA MET A 60 3.07 11.79 -10.35
C MET A 60 4.16 12.07 -9.31
N VAL A 61 4.64 11.03 -8.62
CA VAL A 61 5.72 11.16 -7.63
C VAL A 61 7.00 11.67 -8.30
N GLY A 62 7.35 11.14 -9.49
CA GLY A 62 8.52 11.60 -10.25
C GLY A 62 8.43 13.07 -10.68
N ILE A 63 7.23 13.56 -11.02
CA ILE A 63 7.01 14.99 -11.32
C ILE A 63 7.18 15.83 -10.05
N PHE A 64 6.61 15.42 -8.94
CA PHE A 64 6.71 16.16 -7.66
C PHE A 64 8.15 16.25 -7.18
N ASP A 65 8.92 15.17 -7.30
CA ASP A 65 10.34 15.12 -6.95
C ASP A 65 11.18 15.97 -7.92
N GLY A 66 11.05 15.72 -9.22
CA GLY A 66 11.82 16.42 -10.26
C GLY A 66 11.54 17.91 -10.39
N THR A 67 10.39 18.40 -9.95
CA THR A 67 10.02 19.83 -9.95
C THR A 67 10.33 20.53 -8.62
N GLY A 68 10.80 19.81 -7.59
CA GLY A 68 11.00 20.34 -6.24
C GLY A 68 9.71 20.63 -5.47
N MET A 69 8.56 20.25 -6.02
CA MET A 69 7.27 20.44 -5.33
C MET A 69 7.22 19.65 -4.02
N LEU A 70 7.76 18.43 -4.00
CA LEU A 70 7.80 17.60 -2.81
C LEU A 70 8.59 18.27 -1.69
N GLU A 71 9.74 18.87 -2.04
CA GLU A 71 10.57 19.64 -1.11
C GLU A 71 9.87 20.90 -0.60
N ALA A 72 9.21 21.63 -1.48
CA ALA A 72 8.44 22.82 -1.11
C ALA A 72 7.28 22.49 -0.15
N MET A 73 6.57 21.41 -0.41
CA MET A 73 5.51 20.91 0.47
C MET A 73 6.06 20.44 1.82
N ALA A 74 7.21 19.74 1.84
CA ALA A 74 7.88 19.30 3.05
C ALA A 74 8.31 20.53 3.90
N ASN A 75 8.89 21.56 3.29
CA ASN A 75 9.28 22.78 3.95
C ASN A 75 8.09 23.53 4.56
N ALA A 76 6.94 23.57 3.87
CA ALA A 76 5.72 24.15 4.40
C ALA A 76 5.20 23.40 5.64
N ILE A 77 5.27 22.08 5.66
CA ILE A 77 4.92 21.24 6.83
C ILE A 77 5.89 21.51 7.98
N MET A 78 7.19 21.56 7.70
CA MET A 78 8.23 21.83 8.70
C MET A 78 8.10 23.21 9.35
N ALA A 79 7.56 24.21 8.64
CA ALA A 79 7.30 25.52 9.22
C ALA A 79 6.26 25.48 10.36
N VAL A 80 5.39 24.48 10.38
CA VAL A 80 4.34 24.30 11.39
C VAL A 80 4.80 23.37 12.52
N ILE A 81 5.75 22.46 12.25
CA ILE A 81 6.21 21.47 13.22
C ILE A 81 7.40 22.04 14.00
N PRO A 82 7.32 22.13 15.35
CA PRO A 82 8.45 22.54 16.18
C PRO A 82 9.68 21.64 15.98
N ALA A 83 10.87 22.23 15.85
CA ALA A 83 12.12 21.47 15.63
C ALA A 83 12.39 20.38 16.68
N ALA A 84 11.95 20.60 17.93
CA ALA A 84 12.06 19.62 19.01
C ALA A 84 11.30 18.31 18.73
N MET A 85 10.23 18.36 17.90
CA MET A 85 9.42 17.21 17.52
C MET A 85 9.93 16.51 16.26
N GLY A 86 10.86 17.12 15.53
CA GLY A 86 11.34 16.62 14.23
C GLY A 86 11.88 15.19 14.29
N LYS A 87 12.67 14.87 15.30
CA LYS A 87 13.21 13.51 15.49
C LYS A 87 12.17 12.42 15.74
N TYR A 88 10.96 12.81 16.17
CA TYR A 88 9.84 11.90 16.44
C TYR A 88 8.80 11.92 15.32
N ILE A 89 9.09 12.58 14.21
CA ILE A 89 8.14 12.77 13.10
C ILE A 89 7.56 11.45 12.60
N HIS A 90 8.36 10.41 12.50
CA HIS A 90 7.94 9.08 12.08
C HIS A 90 6.89 8.45 13.03
N ILE A 91 7.04 8.69 14.33
CA ILE A 91 6.07 8.20 15.34
C ILE A 91 4.78 9.01 15.25
N ILE A 92 4.88 10.33 15.15
CA ILE A 92 3.73 11.24 15.04
C ILE A 92 2.88 10.88 13.83
N PHE A 93 3.50 10.75 12.65
CA PHE A 93 2.79 10.36 11.45
C PHE A 93 2.39 8.89 11.43
N GLY A 94 3.10 8.01 12.14
CA GLY A 94 2.67 6.64 12.38
C GLY A 94 1.35 6.55 13.14
N ILE A 95 1.17 7.38 14.18
CA ILE A 95 -0.08 7.49 14.93
C ILE A 95 -1.17 8.16 14.09
N LEU A 96 -0.84 9.26 13.40
CA LEU A 96 -1.76 9.95 12.49
C LEU A 96 -2.14 9.11 11.27
N ALA A 97 -1.35 8.10 10.93
CA ALA A 97 -1.64 7.15 9.87
C ALA A 97 -2.97 6.41 10.09
N LEU A 98 -3.36 6.19 11.35
CA LEU A 98 -4.63 5.55 11.69
C LEU A 98 -5.84 6.40 11.26
N PRO A 99 -6.03 7.66 11.71
CA PRO A 99 -7.14 8.49 11.25
C PRO A 99 -7.04 8.81 9.75
N PHE A 100 -5.86 9.05 9.20
CA PHE A 100 -5.69 9.22 7.75
C PHE A 100 -6.08 7.94 6.99
N GLY A 101 -5.76 6.78 7.53
CA GLY A 101 -6.13 5.49 6.97
C GLY A 101 -7.63 5.25 6.91
N LEU A 102 -8.41 5.84 7.81
CA LEU A 102 -9.86 5.78 7.81
C LEU A 102 -10.49 6.74 6.78
N CYS A 103 -9.91 7.94 6.63
CA CYS A 103 -10.49 9.03 5.84
C CYS A 103 -9.95 9.11 4.40
N VAL A 104 -8.77 8.55 4.14
CA VAL A 104 -8.08 8.65 2.86
C VAL A 104 -7.97 7.27 2.21
N GLY A 105 -8.30 7.20 0.92
CA GLY A 105 -8.17 5.98 0.14
C GLY A 105 -6.72 5.48 0.12
N THR A 106 -6.56 4.18 -0.04
CA THR A 106 -5.26 3.49 0.05
C THR A 106 -4.24 4.06 -0.94
N ASP A 107 -4.66 4.32 -2.18
CA ASP A 107 -3.78 4.83 -3.23
C ASP A 107 -3.30 6.26 -2.94
N ALA A 108 -4.20 7.16 -2.54
CA ALA A 108 -3.85 8.52 -2.16
C ALA A 108 -2.94 8.57 -0.92
N TYR A 109 -3.11 7.64 0.00
CA TYR A 109 -2.24 7.53 1.17
C TYR A 109 -0.82 7.10 0.79
N PHE A 110 -0.66 6.01 0.05
CA PHE A 110 0.66 5.46 -0.28
C PHE A 110 1.41 6.27 -1.34
N TYR A 111 0.69 6.84 -2.33
CA TYR A 111 1.32 7.56 -3.43
C TYR A 111 1.34 9.08 -3.24
N GLY A 112 0.49 9.62 -2.38
CA GLY A 112 0.44 11.05 -2.08
C GLY A 112 1.09 11.41 -0.75
N ILE A 113 0.50 10.92 0.36
CA ILE A 113 0.90 11.35 1.71
C ILE A 113 2.25 10.76 2.11
N MET A 114 2.46 9.46 1.88
CA MET A 114 3.65 8.75 2.36
C MET A 114 4.97 9.31 1.81
N PRO A 115 5.15 9.57 0.49
CA PRO A 115 6.38 10.16 -0.03
C PRO A 115 6.68 11.53 0.59
N LEU A 116 5.65 12.36 0.78
CA LEU A 116 5.78 13.67 1.41
C LEU A 116 6.29 13.57 2.85
N VAL A 117 5.71 12.67 3.65
CA VAL A 117 6.11 12.48 5.04
C VAL A 117 7.53 11.87 5.14
N MET A 118 7.89 10.98 4.21
CA MET A 118 9.25 10.45 4.12
C MET A 118 10.26 11.57 3.88
N GLN A 119 9.98 12.50 2.95
CA GLN A 119 10.81 13.66 2.67
C GLN A 119 10.96 14.57 3.91
N VAL A 120 9.87 14.83 4.62
CA VAL A 120 9.91 15.58 5.90
C VAL A 120 10.78 14.85 6.92
N GLY A 121 10.63 13.53 7.04
CA GLY A 121 11.44 12.71 7.95
C GLY A 121 12.94 12.80 7.67
N GLU A 122 13.33 12.69 6.41
CA GLU A 122 14.73 12.82 5.98
C GLU A 122 15.35 14.16 6.36
N THR A 123 14.60 15.24 6.21
CA THR A 123 15.06 16.59 6.59
C THR A 123 15.35 16.71 8.09
N TYR A 124 14.62 15.96 8.92
CA TYR A 124 14.90 15.86 10.35
C TYR A 124 15.90 14.74 10.73
N GLY A 125 16.55 14.12 9.76
CA GLY A 125 17.53 13.05 9.96
C GLY A 125 16.94 11.69 10.30
N VAL A 126 15.64 11.50 10.05
CA VAL A 126 14.97 10.20 10.19
C VAL A 126 15.05 9.43 8.88
N ALA A 127 15.59 8.22 8.91
CA ALA A 127 15.65 7.39 7.69
C ALA A 127 14.27 7.15 7.09
N SER A 128 14.12 7.30 5.77
CA SER A 128 12.89 7.06 5.03
C SER A 128 12.26 5.71 5.34
N LEU A 129 13.08 4.67 5.51
CA LEU A 129 12.59 3.34 5.85
C LEU A 129 11.82 3.32 7.18
N ASN A 130 12.31 4.02 8.20
CA ASN A 130 11.66 4.08 9.50
C ASN A 130 10.32 4.81 9.41
N THR A 131 10.27 5.91 8.68
CA THR A 131 9.05 6.66 8.42
C THR A 131 8.05 5.81 7.64
N ALA A 132 8.49 5.13 6.58
CA ALA A 132 7.67 4.25 5.78
C ALA A 132 7.08 3.10 6.62
N LEU A 133 7.88 2.44 7.43
CA LEU A 133 7.44 1.31 8.28
C LEU A 133 6.42 1.75 9.33
N THR A 134 6.63 2.86 10.02
CA THR A 134 5.67 3.35 11.03
C THR A 134 4.35 3.77 10.40
N MET A 135 4.39 4.43 9.24
CA MET A 135 3.20 4.79 8.47
C MET A 135 2.47 3.56 7.93
N LEU A 136 3.20 2.54 7.47
CA LEU A 136 2.63 1.28 7.00
C LEU A 136 1.91 0.53 8.13
N ILE A 137 2.51 0.46 9.31
CA ILE A 137 1.90 -0.18 10.49
C ILE A 137 0.62 0.56 10.88
N GLY A 138 0.66 1.89 10.99
CA GLY A 138 -0.51 2.69 11.33
C GLY A 138 -1.65 2.55 10.30
N LYS A 139 -1.31 2.55 9.01
CA LYS A 139 -2.29 2.33 7.93
C LYS A 139 -2.89 0.93 7.96
N ASN A 140 -2.10 -0.10 8.25
CA ASN A 140 -2.59 -1.48 8.31
C ASN A 140 -3.58 -1.69 9.47
N LEU A 141 -3.39 -1.01 10.59
CA LEU A 141 -4.38 -1.02 11.68
C LEU A 141 -5.71 -0.39 11.24
N ALA A 142 -5.66 0.72 10.49
CA ALA A 142 -6.84 1.37 9.95
C ALA A 142 -7.53 0.54 8.84
N LEU A 143 -6.77 -0.26 8.10
CA LEU A 143 -7.28 -1.01 6.95
C LEU A 143 -8.39 -1.99 7.34
N MET A 144 -8.29 -2.60 8.51
CA MET A 144 -9.26 -3.59 8.99
C MET A 144 -10.62 -2.96 9.32
N VAL A 145 -10.64 -1.67 9.65
CA VAL A 145 -11.85 -0.97 10.11
C VAL A 145 -12.35 0.05 9.08
N SER A 146 -11.52 0.40 8.10
CA SER A 146 -11.82 1.48 7.15
C SER A 146 -13.00 1.15 6.24
N PRO A 147 -14.01 2.03 6.16
CA PRO A 147 -15.12 1.89 5.21
C PRO A 147 -14.70 2.15 3.75
N LEU A 148 -13.49 2.63 3.51
CA LEU A 148 -12.97 2.90 2.16
C LEU A 148 -12.23 1.69 1.55
N VAL A 149 -12.11 0.59 2.30
CA VAL A 149 -11.39 -0.60 1.88
C VAL A 149 -12.36 -1.69 1.44
N PRO A 150 -12.27 -2.17 0.19
CA PRO A 150 -13.18 -3.22 -0.32
C PRO A 150 -13.14 -4.52 0.48
N ALA A 151 -12.00 -4.85 1.10
CA ALA A 151 -11.84 -6.05 1.92
C ALA A 151 -12.75 -6.03 3.15
N THR A 152 -13.03 -4.86 3.74
CA THR A 152 -13.97 -4.70 4.86
C THR A 152 -15.38 -5.13 4.44
N TYR A 153 -15.83 -4.71 3.26
CA TYR A 153 -17.15 -5.11 2.74
C TYR A 153 -17.22 -6.59 2.40
N LEU A 154 -16.13 -7.17 1.92
CA LEU A 154 -16.06 -8.61 1.70
C LEU A 154 -16.19 -9.36 3.03
N ALA A 155 -15.48 -8.93 4.06
CA ALA A 155 -15.53 -9.56 5.38
C ALA A 155 -16.94 -9.50 5.99
N ILE A 156 -17.59 -8.33 6.01
CA ILE A 156 -18.95 -8.19 6.53
C ILE A 156 -19.98 -8.93 5.68
N GLY A 157 -19.80 -8.98 4.36
CA GLY A 157 -20.67 -9.75 3.47
C GLY A 157 -20.58 -11.26 3.71
N LEU A 158 -19.39 -11.79 3.99
CA LEU A 158 -19.19 -13.20 4.31
C LEU A 158 -19.69 -13.59 5.70
N THR A 159 -19.60 -12.66 6.66
CA THR A 159 -20.02 -12.90 8.05
C THR A 159 -21.48 -12.54 8.31
N GLY A 160 -22.15 -11.85 7.38
CA GLY A 160 -23.53 -11.36 7.55
C GLY A 160 -23.66 -10.30 8.64
N THR A 161 -22.58 -9.61 8.98
CA THR A 161 -22.55 -8.54 10.00
C THR A 161 -22.77 -7.17 9.36
N GLU A 162 -23.31 -6.22 10.13
CA GLU A 162 -23.40 -4.84 9.68
C GLU A 162 -22.06 -4.11 9.84
N LEU A 163 -21.77 -3.15 8.94
CA LEU A 163 -20.55 -2.34 9.00
C LEU A 163 -20.41 -1.63 10.34
N LYS A 164 -21.50 -1.14 10.91
CA LYS A 164 -21.53 -0.47 12.21
C LYS A 164 -21.03 -1.37 13.34
N ASP A 165 -21.47 -2.63 13.34
CA ASP A 165 -21.07 -3.60 14.36
C ASP A 165 -19.61 -4.02 14.18
N HIS A 166 -19.19 -4.24 12.93
CA HIS A 166 -17.79 -4.51 12.61
C HIS A 166 -16.87 -3.39 13.12
N MET A 167 -17.17 -2.13 12.81
CA MET A 167 -16.38 -0.97 13.27
C MET A 167 -16.38 -0.77 14.78
N LYS A 168 -17.41 -1.26 15.47
CA LYS A 168 -17.51 -1.12 16.93
C LYS A 168 -16.68 -2.16 17.68
N PHE A 169 -16.49 -3.34 17.12
CA PHE A 169 -15.85 -4.48 17.77
C PHE A 169 -14.44 -4.79 17.23
N SER A 170 -13.98 -4.10 16.16
CA SER A 170 -12.62 -4.21 15.62
C SER A 170 -11.72 -3.11 16.14
#